data_7c2bf1ab1b1afa6c97946d88d0ccbfbb
#
_entry.id   7c2bf1ab1b1afa6c97946d88d0ccbfbb
#
_cell.length_a   1.000
_cell.length_b   1.000
_cell.length_c   1.000
_cell.angle_alpha   90.00
_cell.angle_beta   90.00
_cell.angle_gamma   90.00
#
_symmetry.space_group_name_H-M   'P 1'
#
loop_
_entity.id
_entity.type
_entity.pdbx_description
1 polymer ?
#
loop_
_entity_poly.entity_id
_entity_poly.type
_entity_poly.pdbx_seq_one_letter_code
_entity_poly.pdbx_strand_id
1 'polypeptide(L)'
;MDEIDKTILNLIQEEFPVTARPFAEIGAQAGISEASALLRVKRLKDEGYIRRIGPVLEPGSLVYVSMLCGVRVEETILMDVVREVNALPGVTHNYEREGELNLWFTVTAKSAEEIDTFLSGLEKRFGLTIHRFPKKRVFKIKTYFPL
;
A
#
# COMPACT_ATOMS: atom_id res chain seq x y z
N MET A 1 6.77 -5.67 21.83
CA MET A 1 7.75 -4.79 21.14
C MET A 1 8.62 -4.12 22.22
N ASP A 2 9.93 -4.34 22.18
CA ASP A 2 10.93 -3.75 23.09
C ASP A 2 11.76 -2.65 22.39
N GLU A 3 12.72 -2.01 23.08
CA GLU A 3 13.54 -0.91 22.53
C GLU A 3 14.42 -1.36 21.35
N ILE A 4 14.87 -2.62 21.35
CA ILE A 4 15.62 -3.18 20.21
C ILE A 4 14.71 -3.32 18.99
N ASP A 5 13.46 -3.74 19.18
CA ASP A 5 12.48 -3.83 18.11
C ASP A 5 12.19 -2.45 17.50
N LYS A 6 12.04 -1.42 18.33
CA LYS A 6 11.86 -0.03 17.86
C LYS A 6 13.09 0.45 17.08
N THR A 7 14.29 0.16 17.58
CA THR A 7 15.54 0.47 16.86
C THR A 7 15.56 -0.19 15.48
N ILE A 8 15.24 -1.48 15.41
CA ILE A 8 15.17 -2.20 14.13
C ILE A 8 14.14 -1.57 13.19
N LEU A 9 12.93 -1.28 13.69
CA LEU A 9 11.88 -0.67 12.87
C LEU A 9 12.27 0.72 12.38
N ASN A 10 12.88 1.57 13.22
CA ASN A 10 13.39 2.88 12.83
C ASN A 10 14.46 2.78 11.73
N LEU A 11 15.39 1.82 11.84
CA LEU A 11 16.42 1.59 10.82
C LEU A 11 15.81 1.17 9.48
N ILE A 12 14.97 0.13 9.49
CA ILE A 12 14.49 -0.49 8.23
C ILE A 12 13.42 0.31 7.51
N GLN A 13 12.71 1.23 8.19
CA GLN A 13 11.72 2.07 7.52
C GLN A 13 12.36 3.26 6.77
N GLU A 14 13.57 3.67 7.10
CA GLU A 14 14.32 4.70 6.37
C GLU A 14 15.16 4.08 5.26
N GLU A 15 15.96 3.07 5.58
CA GLU A 15 16.84 2.44 4.62
C GLU A 15 17.06 0.96 4.98
N PHE A 16 16.49 0.07 4.19
CA PHE A 16 16.78 -1.36 4.32
C PHE A 16 18.11 -1.66 3.61
N PRO A 17 19.11 -2.28 4.31
CA PRO A 17 20.44 -2.54 3.71
C PRO A 17 20.34 -3.44 2.48
N VAL A 18 20.85 -2.96 1.33
CA VAL A 18 20.90 -3.73 0.07
C VAL A 18 22.30 -4.35 -0.07
N THR A 19 22.58 -5.35 0.73
CA THR A 19 23.88 -6.01 0.82
C THR A 19 23.72 -7.53 0.82
N ALA A 20 24.82 -8.27 0.77
CA ALA A 20 24.81 -9.73 0.82
C ALA A 20 24.32 -10.28 2.18
N ARG A 21 24.44 -9.49 3.27
CA ARG A 21 24.05 -9.89 4.63
C ARG A 21 23.31 -8.76 5.35
N PRO A 22 22.09 -8.40 4.90
CA PRO A 22 21.36 -7.24 5.42
C PRO A 22 21.06 -7.34 6.93
N PHE A 23 20.78 -8.54 7.42
CA PHE A 23 20.48 -8.74 8.84
C PHE A 23 21.73 -8.66 9.72
N ALA A 24 22.93 -8.90 9.19
CA ALA A 24 24.17 -8.65 9.90
C ALA A 24 24.37 -7.16 10.16
N GLU A 25 24.08 -6.31 9.15
CA GLU A 25 24.17 -4.86 9.29
C GLU A 25 23.12 -4.30 10.25
N ILE A 26 21.85 -4.74 10.10
CA ILE A 26 20.78 -4.38 11.04
C ILE A 26 21.14 -4.81 12.46
N GLY A 27 21.65 -6.02 12.64
CA GLY A 27 22.08 -6.53 13.93
C GLY A 27 23.20 -5.71 14.55
N ALA A 28 24.23 -5.36 13.75
CA ALA A 28 25.34 -4.53 14.21
C ALA A 28 24.87 -3.15 14.69
N GLN A 29 23.96 -2.50 13.96
CA GLN A 29 23.40 -1.20 14.34
C GLN A 29 22.48 -1.28 15.55
N ALA A 30 21.76 -2.39 15.74
CA ALA A 30 20.89 -2.63 16.89
C ALA A 30 21.62 -3.27 18.10
N GLY A 31 22.93 -3.53 18.01
CA GLY A 31 23.73 -4.14 19.08
C GLY A 31 23.40 -5.61 19.35
N ILE A 32 22.95 -6.36 18.32
CA ILE A 32 22.57 -7.77 18.44
C ILE A 32 23.20 -8.63 17.31
N SER A 33 23.12 -9.93 17.44
CA SER A 33 23.59 -10.85 16.39
C SER A 33 22.68 -10.83 15.16
N GLU A 34 23.23 -11.20 13.98
CA GLU A 34 22.47 -11.39 12.74
C GLU A 34 21.28 -12.33 12.92
N ALA A 35 21.47 -13.46 13.56
CA ALA A 35 20.42 -14.43 13.83
C ALA A 35 19.28 -13.82 14.67
N SER A 36 19.62 -13.03 15.71
CA SER A 36 18.65 -12.34 16.53
C SER A 36 17.89 -11.26 15.72
N ALA A 37 18.58 -10.49 14.88
CA ALA A 37 17.95 -9.50 14.00
C ALA A 37 16.95 -10.16 13.04
N LEU A 38 17.34 -11.24 12.38
CA LEU A 38 16.47 -11.99 11.48
C LEU A 38 15.21 -12.51 12.19
N LEU A 39 15.36 -13.11 13.37
CA LEU A 39 14.23 -13.64 14.14
C LEU A 39 13.27 -12.54 14.58
N ARG A 40 13.80 -11.38 15.03
CA ARG A 40 12.97 -10.23 15.42
C ARG A 40 12.22 -9.63 14.24
N VAL A 41 12.88 -9.42 13.10
CA VAL A 41 12.22 -8.91 11.88
C VAL A 41 11.13 -9.87 11.41
N LYS A 42 11.38 -11.19 11.44
CA LYS A 42 10.36 -12.19 11.11
C LYS A 42 9.16 -12.09 12.06
N ARG A 43 9.38 -12.06 13.37
CA ARG A 43 8.33 -11.91 14.36
C ARG A 43 7.52 -10.61 14.15
N LEU A 44 8.19 -9.46 13.98
CA LEU A 44 7.54 -8.17 13.73
C LEU A 44 6.70 -8.18 12.44
N LYS A 45 7.12 -8.95 11.43
CA LYS A 45 6.31 -9.17 10.24
C LYS A 45 5.11 -10.06 10.51
N ASP A 46 5.28 -11.16 11.23
CA ASP A 46 4.20 -12.10 11.56
C ASP A 46 3.14 -11.45 12.49
N GLU A 47 3.58 -10.55 13.37
CA GLU A 47 2.72 -9.73 14.24
C GLU A 47 2.07 -8.52 13.52
N GLY A 48 2.38 -8.28 12.23
CA GLY A 48 1.77 -7.25 11.41
C GLY A 48 2.35 -5.84 11.54
N TYR A 49 3.41 -5.62 12.33
CA TYR A 49 4.13 -4.33 12.36
C TYR A 49 4.82 -4.03 11.03
N ILE A 50 5.34 -5.05 10.36
CA ILE A 50 5.95 -4.94 9.03
C ILE A 50 5.01 -5.55 8.00
N ARG A 51 4.40 -4.75 7.15
CA ARG A 51 3.49 -5.22 6.09
C ARG A 51 4.25 -6.01 5.02
N ARG A 52 5.39 -5.51 4.58
CA ARG A 52 6.29 -6.15 3.59
C ARG A 52 7.69 -5.58 3.69
N ILE A 53 8.66 -6.34 3.24
CA ILE A 53 10.02 -5.89 2.97
C ILE A 53 10.21 -5.93 1.45
N GLY A 54 10.58 -4.82 0.85
CA GLY A 54 10.79 -4.73 -0.59
C GLY A 54 10.65 -3.30 -1.11
N PRO A 55 11.02 -3.05 -2.37
CA PRO A 55 10.99 -1.72 -2.95
C PRO A 55 9.56 -1.17 -3.04
N VAL A 56 9.44 0.13 -2.96
CA VAL A 56 8.26 0.89 -3.37
C VAL A 56 8.59 1.55 -4.71
N LEU A 57 7.96 1.08 -5.77
CA LEU A 57 8.21 1.57 -7.12
C LEU A 57 7.38 2.83 -7.38
N GLU A 58 7.94 3.79 -8.11
CA GLU A 58 7.21 4.97 -8.58
C GLU A 58 6.49 4.63 -9.90
N PRO A 59 5.14 4.55 -9.90
CA PRO A 59 4.38 4.13 -11.09
C PRO A 59 4.63 5.00 -12.32
N GLY A 60 4.75 6.32 -12.12
CA GLY A 60 4.99 7.26 -13.22
C GLY A 60 6.32 7.03 -13.94
N SER A 61 7.36 6.57 -13.24
CA SER A 61 8.65 6.20 -13.83
C SER A 61 8.60 4.88 -14.61
N LEU A 62 7.56 4.08 -14.39
CA LEU A 62 7.33 2.78 -15.04
C LEU A 62 6.26 2.84 -16.15
N VAL A 63 5.89 4.04 -16.60
CA VAL A 63 4.84 4.25 -17.63
C VAL A 63 3.47 3.74 -17.16
N TYR A 64 3.19 3.82 -15.86
CA TYR A 64 1.87 3.51 -15.30
C TYR A 64 1.14 4.79 -14.90
N VAL A 65 -0.18 4.76 -15.09
CA VAL A 65 -1.10 5.81 -14.63
C VAL A 65 -1.79 5.31 -13.37
N SER A 66 -1.95 6.20 -12.38
CA SER A 66 -2.64 5.89 -11.13
C SER A 66 -3.78 6.88 -10.91
N MET A 67 -4.94 6.38 -10.49
CA MET A 67 -6.15 7.14 -10.26
C MET A 67 -6.72 6.82 -8.88
N LEU A 68 -6.96 7.84 -8.07
CA LEU A 68 -7.77 7.71 -6.86
C LEU A 68 -9.25 7.79 -7.27
N CYS A 69 -10.05 6.88 -6.76
CA CYS A 69 -11.48 6.78 -7.02
C CYS A 69 -12.25 6.82 -5.71
N GLY A 70 -13.39 7.50 -5.71
CA GLY A 70 -14.33 7.52 -4.60
C GLY A 70 -15.74 7.24 -5.12
N VAL A 71 -16.51 6.44 -4.40
CA VAL A 71 -17.87 6.06 -4.79
C VAL A 71 -18.77 5.93 -3.58
N ARG A 72 -20.04 6.29 -3.74
CA ARG A 72 -21.10 5.95 -2.79
C ARG A 72 -21.64 4.57 -3.13
N VAL A 73 -21.57 3.64 -2.19
CA VAL A 73 -22.08 2.28 -2.32
C VAL A 73 -23.04 1.98 -1.19
N GLU A 74 -24.21 1.45 -1.53
CA GLU A 74 -25.17 0.97 -0.53
C GLU A 74 -24.63 -0.27 0.19
N GLU A 75 -24.92 -0.37 1.49
CA GLU A 75 -24.44 -1.44 2.36
C GLU A 75 -24.77 -2.85 1.81
N THR A 76 -25.94 -2.99 1.20
CA THR A 76 -26.43 -4.25 0.64
C THR A 76 -25.58 -4.85 -0.46
N ILE A 77 -24.83 -4.01 -1.20
CA ILE A 77 -23.97 -4.42 -2.32
C ILE A 77 -22.48 -4.11 -2.08
N LEU A 78 -22.15 -3.51 -0.93
CA LEU A 78 -20.79 -3.04 -0.63
C LEU A 78 -19.75 -4.15 -0.80
N MET A 79 -19.97 -5.31 -0.22
CA MET A 79 -19.02 -6.43 -0.27
C MET A 79 -18.87 -7.02 -1.68
N ASP A 80 -19.90 -6.96 -2.52
CA ASP A 80 -19.81 -7.40 -3.91
C ASP A 80 -18.96 -6.43 -4.74
N VAL A 81 -19.15 -5.12 -4.54
CA VAL A 81 -18.32 -4.08 -5.16
C VAL A 81 -16.86 -4.20 -4.69
N VAL A 82 -16.62 -4.35 -3.37
CA VAL A 82 -15.27 -4.55 -2.80
C VAL A 82 -14.58 -5.76 -3.43
N ARG A 83 -15.28 -6.87 -3.59
CA ARG A 83 -14.73 -8.09 -4.19
C ARG A 83 -14.33 -7.87 -5.64
N GLU A 84 -15.17 -7.20 -6.42
CA GLU A 84 -14.90 -6.90 -7.83
C GLU A 84 -13.74 -5.91 -7.98
N VAL A 85 -13.71 -4.86 -7.16
CA VAL A 85 -12.60 -3.90 -7.13
C VAL A 85 -11.28 -4.59 -6.78
N ASN A 86 -11.28 -5.44 -5.75
CA ASN A 86 -10.06 -6.15 -5.30
C ASN A 86 -9.58 -7.24 -6.27
N ALA A 87 -10.44 -7.70 -7.18
CA ALA A 87 -10.05 -8.69 -8.20
C ALA A 87 -9.10 -8.12 -9.25
N LEU A 88 -9.07 -6.79 -9.45
CA LEU A 88 -8.13 -6.15 -10.38
C LEU A 88 -6.74 -6.04 -9.74
N PRO A 89 -5.70 -6.65 -10.32
CA PRO A 89 -4.33 -6.58 -9.77
C PRO A 89 -3.77 -5.15 -9.64
N GLY A 90 -4.28 -4.21 -10.44
CA GLY A 90 -3.89 -2.80 -10.38
C GLY A 90 -4.50 -2.01 -9.23
N VAL A 91 -5.44 -2.58 -8.47
CA VAL A 91 -5.97 -1.94 -7.27
C VAL A 91 -4.98 -2.16 -6.12
N THR A 92 -4.39 -1.06 -5.65
CA THR A 92 -3.33 -1.09 -4.63
C THR A 92 -3.84 -0.79 -3.23
N HIS A 93 -4.93 -0.04 -3.12
CA HIS A 93 -5.56 0.37 -1.88
C HIS A 93 -7.08 0.39 -2.08
N ASN A 94 -7.82 -0.10 -1.11
CA ASN A 94 -9.27 -0.07 -1.08
C ASN A 94 -9.72 0.06 0.37
N TYR A 95 -10.46 1.14 0.70
CA TYR A 95 -10.87 1.48 2.05
C TYR A 95 -12.31 1.92 2.08
N GLU A 96 -13.04 1.46 3.09
CA GLU A 96 -14.29 2.08 3.51
C GLU A 96 -13.99 3.30 4.39
N ARG A 97 -14.74 4.37 4.23
CA ARG A 97 -14.63 5.61 5.01
C ARG A 97 -16.01 6.18 5.34
N GLU A 98 -16.09 6.88 6.45
CA GLU A 98 -17.25 7.69 6.75
C GLU A 98 -17.32 8.89 5.80
N GLY A 99 -18.53 9.24 5.32
CA GLY A 99 -18.78 10.39 4.47
C GLY A 99 -19.71 10.12 3.30
N GLU A 100 -19.88 11.12 2.45
CA GLU A 100 -20.75 11.04 1.27
C GLU A 100 -20.29 9.94 0.30
N LEU A 101 -18.99 9.86 0.04
CA LEU A 101 -18.37 8.75 -0.67
C LEU A 101 -17.77 7.80 0.36
N ASN A 102 -18.30 6.59 0.47
CA ASN A 102 -17.92 5.66 1.50
C ASN A 102 -16.91 4.59 1.08
N LEU A 103 -16.69 4.38 -0.20
CA LEU A 103 -15.65 3.46 -0.69
C LEU A 103 -14.61 4.22 -1.51
N TRP A 104 -13.33 4.05 -1.14
CA TRP A 104 -12.19 4.71 -1.75
C TRP A 104 -11.13 3.70 -2.16
N PHE A 105 -10.73 3.73 -3.42
CA PHE A 105 -9.69 2.84 -3.92
C PHE A 105 -8.76 3.54 -4.91
N THR A 106 -7.54 3.01 -5.03
CA THR A 106 -6.57 3.47 -6.01
C THR A 106 -6.36 2.39 -7.04
N VAL A 107 -6.58 2.72 -8.31
CA VAL A 107 -6.33 1.83 -9.44
C VAL A 107 -5.13 2.33 -10.23
N THR A 108 -4.28 1.41 -10.65
CA THR A 108 -3.07 1.66 -11.45
C THR A 108 -3.10 0.76 -12.68
N ALA A 109 -2.89 1.33 -13.87
CA ALA A 109 -2.87 0.60 -15.13
C ALA A 109 -1.85 1.22 -16.11
N LYS A 110 -1.66 0.60 -17.26
CA LYS A 110 -0.73 1.09 -18.29
C LYS A 110 -1.24 2.33 -19.02
N SER A 111 -2.55 2.55 -19.02
CA SER A 111 -3.14 3.75 -19.64
C SER A 111 -4.38 4.23 -18.89
N ALA A 112 -4.79 5.46 -19.16
CA ALA A 112 -6.01 6.04 -18.63
C ALA A 112 -7.26 5.32 -19.19
N GLU A 113 -7.19 4.88 -20.44
CA GLU A 113 -8.27 4.15 -21.11
C GLU A 113 -8.55 2.79 -20.45
N GLU A 114 -7.49 2.08 -20.01
CA GLU A 114 -7.65 0.84 -19.23
C GLU A 114 -8.38 1.10 -17.92
N ILE A 115 -8.01 2.18 -17.22
CA ILE A 115 -8.68 2.60 -15.99
C ILE A 115 -10.16 2.93 -16.26
N ASP A 116 -10.42 3.75 -17.26
CA ASP A 116 -11.79 4.17 -17.60
C ASP A 116 -12.66 3.00 -18.05
N THR A 117 -12.09 2.04 -18.78
CA THR A 117 -12.78 0.80 -19.17
C THR A 117 -13.20 0.01 -17.94
N PHE A 118 -12.29 -0.18 -16.99
CA PHE A 118 -12.58 -0.88 -15.74
C PHE A 118 -13.64 -0.17 -14.91
N LEU A 119 -13.49 1.14 -14.70
CA LEU A 119 -14.43 1.93 -13.91
C LEU A 119 -15.83 1.95 -14.55
N SER A 120 -15.92 2.14 -15.85
CA SER A 120 -17.19 2.11 -16.59
C SER A 120 -17.86 0.74 -16.53
N GLY A 121 -17.08 -0.32 -16.49
CA GLY A 121 -17.58 -1.69 -16.26
C GLY A 121 -18.24 -1.84 -14.89
N LEU A 122 -17.60 -1.35 -13.84
CA LEU A 122 -18.15 -1.33 -12.48
C LEU A 122 -19.42 -0.46 -12.38
N GLU A 123 -19.38 0.75 -12.95
CA GLU A 123 -20.52 1.69 -12.97
C GLU A 123 -21.74 1.03 -13.61
N LYS A 124 -21.55 0.40 -14.76
CA LYS A 124 -22.61 -0.31 -15.49
C LYS A 124 -23.15 -1.52 -14.74
N ARG A 125 -22.26 -2.31 -14.13
CA ARG A 125 -22.63 -3.55 -13.44
C ARG A 125 -23.42 -3.31 -12.17
N PHE A 126 -23.05 -2.30 -11.39
CA PHE A 126 -23.62 -2.04 -10.08
C PHE A 126 -24.54 -0.80 -10.03
N GLY A 127 -24.71 -0.09 -11.14
CA GLY A 127 -25.52 1.14 -11.18
C GLY A 127 -24.90 2.29 -10.37
N LEU A 128 -23.58 2.37 -10.29
CA LEU A 128 -22.84 3.34 -9.49
C LEU A 128 -22.36 4.52 -10.31
N THR A 129 -22.02 5.61 -9.62
CA THR A 129 -21.26 6.74 -10.17
C THR A 129 -19.92 6.81 -9.45
N ILE A 130 -18.82 6.54 -10.13
CA ILE A 130 -17.48 6.55 -9.56
C ILE A 130 -16.82 7.89 -9.86
N HIS A 131 -16.47 8.63 -8.81
CA HIS A 131 -15.74 9.89 -8.92
C HIS A 131 -14.25 9.62 -9.11
N ARG A 132 -13.64 10.27 -10.10
CA ARG A 132 -12.25 10.14 -10.50
C ARG A 132 -11.45 11.33 -10.03
N PHE A 133 -10.36 11.10 -9.28
CA PHE A 133 -9.48 12.11 -8.72
C PHE A 133 -8.06 11.95 -9.27
N PRO A 134 -7.78 12.48 -10.48
CA PRO A 134 -6.46 12.38 -11.08
C PRO A 134 -5.44 13.16 -10.26
N LYS A 135 -4.27 12.56 -10.03
CA LYS A 135 -3.13 13.20 -9.36
C LYS A 135 -2.63 14.38 -10.21
N LYS A 136 -2.75 15.60 -9.67
CA LYS A 136 -2.28 16.83 -10.34
C LYS A 136 -0.84 17.18 -9.97
N ARG A 137 -0.47 17.03 -8.70
CA ARG A 137 0.87 17.35 -8.18
C ARG A 137 1.16 16.54 -6.93
N VAL A 138 2.39 16.05 -6.81
CA VAL A 138 2.91 15.45 -5.58
C VAL A 138 3.69 16.51 -4.82
N PHE A 139 3.38 16.69 -3.54
CA PHE A 139 4.10 17.59 -2.65
C PHE A 139 5.05 16.83 -1.72
N LYS A 140 4.64 15.64 -1.26
CA LYS A 140 5.45 14.78 -0.39
C LYS A 140 4.90 13.35 -0.44
N ILE A 141 5.79 12.38 -0.60
CA ILE A 141 5.52 10.96 -0.34
C ILE A 141 6.67 10.47 0.55
N LYS A 142 6.44 10.43 1.84
CA LYS A 142 7.35 9.80 2.80
C LYS A 142 6.50 9.27 3.95
N THR A 143 6.58 7.97 4.19
CA THR A 143 5.97 7.32 5.36
C THR A 143 7.08 7.01 6.35
N TYR A 144 7.02 7.63 7.52
CA TYR A 144 7.95 7.40 8.62
C TYR A 144 7.20 7.57 9.95
N PHE A 145 7.29 6.56 10.81
CA PHE A 145 6.71 6.55 12.14
C PHE A 145 7.83 6.44 13.17
N PRO A 146 8.24 7.55 13.82
CA PRO A 146 9.26 7.49 14.89
C PRO A 146 8.73 6.65 16.05
N LEU A 147 9.51 5.69 16.52
CA LEU A 147 9.15 4.73 17.56
C LEU A 147 10.04 4.88 18.80
#